data_d43bace7d405036c38cd4c0cf24909e3
#
_entry.id   d43bace7d405036c38cd4c0cf24909e3
#
_cell.length_a   1.000
_cell.length_b   1.000
_cell.length_c   1.000
_cell.angle_alpha   90.00
_cell.angle_beta   90.00
_cell.angle_gamma   90.00
#
_symmetry.space_group_name_H-M   'P 1'
#
loop_
_entity.id
_entity.type
_entity.pdbx_description
1 polymer ?
#
loop_
_entity_poly.entity_id
_entity_poly.type
_entity_poly.pdbx_seq_one_letter_code
_entity_poly.pdbx_strand_id
1 'polypeptide(L)'
;MEYFGTSPLTWVRTGIPGEQLRKQFRGEAIYTAETDVHFPQLTVGDTLKFAALSRCPRNRLPGVSKAQYAEHMRDVVMAMLGLSHTVNTMVGNDFIRGVSGGERKRVSIAEATLSGSPIQCWDNSTRGLDSANALEFCKTLNLMTKYAGATVAVAIYQASQSAYDVSAKSARARLAC
;
A
#
# COMPACT_ATOMS: atom_id res chain seq x y z
N MET A 1 -10.61 9.24 16.32
CA MET A 1 -10.46 7.90 15.71
C MET A 1 -11.83 7.27 15.53
N GLU A 2 -12.74 8.00 14.90
CA GLU A 2 -14.16 7.69 14.72
C GLU A 2 -14.58 8.02 13.30
N TYR A 3 -14.12 7.27 12.30
CA TYR A 3 -14.60 7.44 10.93
C TYR A 3 -14.83 6.13 10.18
N PHE A 4 -15.21 5.06 10.90
CA PHE A 4 -15.86 3.89 10.32
C PHE A 4 -17.23 3.64 10.96
N GLY A 5 -17.95 4.73 11.21
CA GLY A 5 -19.31 4.71 11.72
C GLY A 5 -20.33 4.83 10.60
N THR A 6 -21.14 3.81 10.42
CA THR A 6 -22.54 3.88 9.95
C THR A 6 -22.86 4.48 8.59
N SER A 7 -21.98 4.44 7.61
CA SER A 7 -22.41 4.71 6.23
C SER A 7 -22.96 3.43 5.59
N PRO A 8 -24.20 3.44 5.07
CA PRO A 8 -24.78 2.28 4.35
C PRO A 8 -23.98 1.88 3.11
N LEU A 9 -23.04 2.67 2.66
CA LEU A 9 -22.19 2.40 1.50
C LEU A 9 -21.08 1.35 1.76
N THR A 10 -20.78 1.05 3.01
CA THR A 10 -19.78 0.01 3.38
C THR A 10 -20.26 -1.41 3.11
N TRP A 11 -21.55 -1.59 2.89
CA TRP A 11 -22.23 -2.88 2.74
C TRP A 11 -22.14 -3.47 1.32
N VAL A 12 -21.88 -2.63 0.34
CA VAL A 12 -22.24 -2.95 -1.04
C VAL A 12 -21.15 -3.76 -1.77
N ARG A 13 -19.95 -3.89 -1.25
CA ARG A 13 -18.84 -4.48 -2.02
C ARG A 13 -18.39 -5.88 -1.60
N THR A 14 -18.56 -6.26 -0.35
CA THR A 14 -18.09 -7.58 0.12
C THR A 14 -19.20 -8.50 0.57
N GLY A 15 -20.44 -8.01 0.71
CA GLY A 15 -21.53 -8.75 1.34
C GLY A 15 -21.31 -9.03 2.84
N ILE A 16 -20.22 -8.52 3.43
CA ILE A 16 -19.87 -8.72 4.83
C ILE A 16 -20.21 -7.46 5.62
N PRO A 17 -20.98 -7.57 6.73
CA PRO A 17 -21.27 -6.45 7.61
C PRO A 17 -20.00 -5.79 8.14
N GLY A 18 -19.95 -4.45 8.18
CA GLY A 18 -18.77 -3.69 8.64
C GLY A 18 -18.31 -4.08 10.04
N GLU A 19 -19.23 -4.47 10.93
CA GLU A 19 -18.89 -4.95 12.27
C GLU A 19 -18.17 -6.30 12.24
N GLN A 20 -18.56 -7.21 11.35
CA GLN A 20 -17.86 -8.47 11.15
C GLN A 20 -16.48 -8.24 10.53
N LEU A 21 -16.37 -7.33 9.56
CA LEU A 21 -15.09 -6.94 8.97
C LEU A 21 -14.12 -6.45 10.05
N ARG A 22 -14.59 -5.61 10.96
CA ARG A 22 -13.77 -5.08 12.05
C ARG A 22 -13.37 -6.13 13.10
N LYS A 23 -14.26 -7.10 13.42
CA LYS A 23 -14.02 -8.07 14.49
C LYS A 23 -13.32 -9.34 14.00
N GLN A 24 -13.75 -9.88 12.86
CA GLN A 24 -13.34 -11.21 12.38
C GLN A 24 -12.27 -11.13 11.28
N PHE A 25 -12.27 -10.06 10.49
CA PHE A 25 -11.39 -9.89 9.34
C PHE A 25 -10.38 -8.75 9.53
N ARG A 26 -9.81 -8.65 10.72
CA ARG A 26 -8.78 -7.66 11.02
C ARG A 26 -7.55 -7.86 10.13
N GLY A 27 -7.15 -6.80 9.42
CA GLY A 27 -6.02 -6.83 8.51
C GLY A 27 -6.33 -7.35 7.10
N GLU A 28 -7.56 -7.82 6.84
CA GLU A 28 -8.02 -8.13 5.48
C GLU A 28 -8.39 -6.86 4.69
N ALA A 29 -8.65 -5.77 5.39
CA ALA A 29 -8.84 -4.45 4.80
C ALA A 29 -7.85 -3.48 5.43
N ILE A 30 -7.07 -2.78 4.60
CA ILE A 30 -6.16 -1.73 5.04
C ILE A 30 -6.57 -0.38 4.48
N TYR A 31 -6.32 0.65 5.27
CA TYR A 31 -6.46 2.04 4.87
C TYR A 31 -5.09 2.71 4.94
N THR A 32 -4.67 3.29 3.84
CA THR A 32 -3.43 4.06 3.75
C THR A 32 -3.78 5.54 3.64
N ALA A 33 -3.43 6.28 4.67
CA ALA A 33 -3.68 7.72 4.74
C ALA A 33 -2.78 8.51 3.77
N GLU A 34 -3.14 9.76 3.56
CA GLU A 34 -2.36 10.69 2.74
C GLU A 34 -0.94 10.90 3.27
N THR A 35 -0.79 10.96 4.60
CA THR A 35 0.49 11.20 5.26
C THR A 35 1.23 9.90 5.51
N ASP A 36 2.48 9.83 5.05
CA ASP A 36 3.37 8.70 5.30
C ASP A 36 3.92 8.76 6.72
N VAL A 37 3.71 7.71 7.50
CA VAL A 37 4.22 7.59 8.88
C VAL A 37 5.13 6.38 8.98
N HIS A 38 6.41 6.62 9.20
CA HIS A 38 7.43 5.57 9.33
C HIS A 38 8.31 5.84 10.55
N PHE A 39 9.02 4.82 11.01
CA PHE A 39 10.12 4.97 11.95
C PHE A 39 11.35 5.52 11.21
N PRO A 40 11.73 6.79 11.43
CA PRO A 40 12.73 7.44 10.59
C PRO A 40 14.15 6.90 10.74
N GLN A 41 14.44 6.24 11.87
CA GLN A 41 15.75 5.64 12.17
C GLN A 41 15.93 4.23 11.62
N LEU A 42 14.85 3.58 11.18
CA LEU A 42 14.94 2.27 10.54
C LEU A 42 15.37 2.43 9.08
N THR A 43 16.09 1.43 8.57
CA THR A 43 16.35 1.35 7.14
C THR A 43 15.09 0.96 6.38
N VAL A 44 15.06 1.25 5.09
CA VAL A 44 13.99 0.78 4.19
C VAL A 44 13.92 -0.74 4.24
N GLY A 45 15.08 -1.42 4.21
CA GLY A 45 15.16 -2.87 4.28
C GLY A 45 14.59 -3.45 5.57
N ASP A 46 14.86 -2.83 6.73
CA ASP A 46 14.33 -3.28 8.03
C ASP A 46 12.82 -3.06 8.13
N THR A 47 12.34 -1.89 7.69
CA THR A 47 10.92 -1.54 7.66
C THR A 47 10.13 -2.57 6.84
N LEU A 48 10.57 -2.84 5.62
CA LEU A 48 9.89 -3.77 4.72
C LEU A 48 10.04 -5.23 5.16
N LYS A 49 11.19 -5.61 5.72
CA LYS A 49 11.37 -6.94 6.32
C LYS A 49 10.41 -7.17 7.48
N PHE A 50 10.22 -6.17 8.33
CA PHE A 50 9.25 -6.24 9.43
C PHE A 50 7.82 -6.39 8.93
N ALA A 51 7.43 -5.63 7.90
CA ALA A 51 6.12 -5.76 7.28
C ALA A 51 5.88 -7.17 6.73
N ALA A 52 6.84 -7.73 5.99
CA ALA A 52 6.79 -9.08 5.45
C ALA A 52 6.74 -10.17 6.55
N LEU A 53 7.48 -9.99 7.64
CA LEU A 53 7.46 -10.91 8.79
C LEU A 53 6.11 -10.92 9.50
N SER A 54 5.50 -9.75 9.65
CA SER A 54 4.23 -9.59 10.38
C SER A 54 3.08 -10.32 9.69
N ARG A 55 3.10 -10.40 8.38
CA ARG A 55 2.07 -11.03 7.54
C ARG A 55 2.51 -12.31 6.86
N CYS A 56 3.61 -12.89 7.32
CA CYS A 56 4.15 -14.12 6.75
C CYS A 56 3.14 -15.27 6.84
N PRO A 57 2.75 -15.91 5.72
CA PRO A 57 1.79 -16.99 5.71
C PRO A 57 2.30 -18.21 6.45
N ARG A 58 1.36 -18.99 7.03
CA ARG A 58 1.70 -20.26 7.68
C ARG A 58 2.09 -21.33 6.67
N ASN A 59 1.42 -21.37 5.52
CA ASN A 59 1.70 -22.32 4.43
C ASN A 59 2.81 -21.77 3.52
N ARG A 60 4.04 -21.93 3.94
CA ARG A 60 5.24 -21.66 3.13
C ARG A 60 5.72 -22.92 2.43
N LEU A 61 6.57 -22.74 1.42
CA LEU A 61 7.27 -23.86 0.79
C LEU A 61 8.04 -24.66 1.86
N PRO A 62 8.08 -26.00 1.78
CA PRO A 62 8.85 -26.84 2.69
C PRO A 62 10.32 -26.39 2.74
N GLY A 63 10.86 -26.27 3.95
CA GLY A 63 12.27 -25.86 4.15
C GLY A 63 12.52 -24.35 4.15
N VAL A 64 11.52 -23.51 3.84
CA VAL A 64 11.67 -22.04 3.86
C VAL A 64 11.30 -21.49 5.24
N SER A 65 12.28 -20.91 5.92
CA SER A 65 12.06 -20.24 7.20
C SER A 65 11.27 -18.92 7.04
N LYS A 66 10.69 -18.42 8.13
CA LYS A 66 10.00 -17.13 8.15
C LYS A 66 10.90 -15.97 7.71
N ALA A 67 12.16 -15.98 8.15
CA ALA A 67 13.14 -14.96 7.84
C ALA A 67 13.50 -14.97 6.34
N GLN A 68 13.78 -16.14 5.79
CA GLN A 68 14.07 -16.29 4.36
C GLN A 68 12.91 -15.85 3.48
N TYR A 69 11.66 -16.20 3.86
CA TYR A 69 10.47 -15.74 3.17
C TYR A 69 10.37 -14.20 3.19
N ALA A 70 10.55 -13.60 4.36
CA ALA A 70 10.43 -12.16 4.51
C ALA A 70 11.51 -11.38 3.74
N GLU A 71 12.75 -11.88 3.74
CA GLU A 71 13.84 -11.29 2.96
C GLU A 71 13.57 -11.38 1.46
N HIS A 72 13.14 -12.54 0.99
CA HIS A 72 12.81 -12.73 -0.41
C HIS A 72 11.65 -11.80 -0.85
N MET A 73 10.57 -11.74 -0.08
CA MET A 73 9.42 -10.89 -0.41
C MET A 73 9.78 -9.40 -0.37
N ARG A 74 10.60 -8.98 0.60
CA ARG A 74 11.16 -7.62 0.65
C ARG A 74 11.91 -7.30 -0.65
N ASP A 75 12.82 -8.17 -1.06
CA ASP A 75 13.67 -7.93 -2.24
C ASP A 75 12.84 -7.88 -3.53
N VAL A 76 11.87 -8.77 -3.67
CA VAL A 76 10.93 -8.75 -4.81
C VAL A 76 10.15 -7.43 -4.86
N VAL A 77 9.55 -7.02 -3.76
CA VAL A 77 8.74 -5.79 -3.73
C VAL A 77 9.62 -4.55 -3.92
N MET A 78 10.82 -4.52 -3.34
CA MET A 78 11.78 -3.44 -3.56
C MET A 78 12.21 -3.34 -5.03
N ALA A 79 12.44 -4.46 -5.69
CA ALA A 79 12.76 -4.48 -7.12
C ALA A 79 11.60 -3.97 -7.98
N MET A 80 10.36 -4.40 -7.68
CA MET A 80 9.15 -3.95 -8.40
C MET A 80 8.94 -2.43 -8.30
N LEU A 81 9.29 -1.83 -7.16
CA LEU A 81 9.09 -0.41 -6.89
C LEU A 81 10.33 0.46 -7.14
N GLY A 82 11.42 -0.14 -7.66
CA GLY A 82 12.67 0.57 -7.90
C GLY A 82 13.36 1.10 -6.64
N LEU A 83 13.24 0.37 -5.52
CA LEU A 83 13.79 0.72 -4.21
C LEU A 83 15.05 -0.07 -3.83
N SER A 84 15.52 -0.98 -4.67
CA SER A 84 16.63 -1.90 -4.32
C SER A 84 17.90 -1.17 -3.86
N HIS A 85 18.18 0.00 -4.42
CA HIS A 85 19.33 0.83 -4.06
C HIS A 85 19.23 1.47 -2.67
N THR A 86 18.05 1.52 -2.06
CA THR A 86 17.80 2.16 -0.77
C THR A 86 17.77 1.20 0.42
N VAL A 87 18.07 -0.09 0.21
CA VAL A 87 17.90 -1.14 1.23
C VAL A 87 18.56 -0.79 2.58
N ASN A 88 19.74 -0.20 2.55
CA ASN A 88 20.50 0.22 3.73
C ASN A 88 20.33 1.71 4.07
N THR A 89 19.45 2.43 3.37
CA THR A 89 19.21 3.85 3.63
C THR A 89 18.10 3.99 4.64
N MET A 90 18.24 4.92 5.60
CA MET A 90 17.17 5.23 6.56
C MET A 90 15.95 5.79 5.83
N VAL A 91 14.76 5.48 6.34
CA VAL A 91 13.53 6.06 5.80
C VAL A 91 13.54 7.57 6.01
N GLY A 92 13.99 8.02 7.17
CA GLY A 92 14.14 9.44 7.48
C GLY A 92 12.80 10.17 7.66
N ASN A 93 12.91 11.42 8.02
CA ASN A 93 11.81 12.39 8.13
C ASN A 93 12.36 13.81 7.90
N ASP A 94 11.62 14.83 8.30
CA ASP A 94 12.02 16.23 8.14
C ASP A 94 13.28 16.62 8.97
N PHE A 95 13.61 15.83 10.01
CA PHE A 95 14.76 16.07 10.91
C PHE A 95 15.90 15.08 10.68
N ILE A 96 15.60 13.88 10.21
CA ILE A 96 16.58 12.81 9.99
C ILE A 96 16.70 12.59 8.49
N ARG A 97 17.91 12.78 7.97
CA ARG A 97 18.17 12.55 6.53
C ARG A 97 17.93 11.08 6.18
N GLY A 98 17.13 10.85 5.15
CA GLY A 98 16.79 9.52 4.67
C GLY A 98 16.53 9.54 3.17
N VAL A 99 15.63 8.66 2.73
CA VAL A 99 15.19 8.58 1.34
C VAL A 99 14.42 9.84 0.91
N SER A 100 14.33 10.07 -0.38
CA SER A 100 13.53 11.17 -0.96
C SER A 100 12.06 11.02 -0.65
N GLY A 101 11.27 12.10 -0.77
CA GLY A 101 9.83 12.07 -0.55
C GLY A 101 9.11 11.05 -1.45
N GLY A 102 9.50 10.96 -2.74
CA GLY A 102 8.96 9.97 -3.66
C GLY A 102 9.35 8.53 -3.31
N GLU A 103 10.56 8.29 -2.83
CA GLU A 103 10.99 6.98 -2.34
C GLU A 103 10.25 6.61 -1.05
N ARG A 104 10.07 7.55 -0.11
CA ARG A 104 9.31 7.34 1.11
C ARG A 104 7.86 6.94 0.81
N LYS A 105 7.23 7.57 -0.18
CA LYS A 105 5.91 7.17 -0.65
C LYS A 105 5.90 5.75 -1.21
N ARG A 106 6.92 5.38 -1.99
CA ARG A 106 7.06 3.99 -2.48
C ARG A 106 7.31 2.99 -1.35
N VAL A 107 7.96 3.39 -0.25
CA VAL A 107 8.08 2.54 0.96
C VAL A 107 6.71 2.27 1.57
N SER A 108 5.83 3.28 1.69
CA SER A 108 4.44 3.07 2.16
C SER A 108 3.67 2.11 1.25
N ILE A 109 3.84 2.23 -0.06
CA ILE A 109 3.24 1.31 -1.03
C ILE A 109 3.78 -0.12 -0.84
N ALA A 110 5.10 -0.24 -0.64
CA ALA A 110 5.75 -1.53 -0.41
C ALA A 110 5.24 -2.22 0.87
N GLU A 111 5.08 -1.48 1.97
CA GLU A 111 4.49 -2.00 3.22
C GLU A 111 3.07 -2.51 3.01
N ALA A 112 2.24 -1.74 2.31
CA ALA A 112 0.87 -2.15 2.01
C ALA A 112 0.84 -3.39 1.09
N THR A 113 1.75 -3.46 0.11
CA THR A 113 1.90 -4.63 -0.77
C THR A 113 2.28 -5.86 0.04
N LEU A 114 3.27 -5.75 0.92
CA LEU A 114 3.74 -6.82 1.80
C LEU A 114 2.71 -7.26 2.83
N SER A 115 1.73 -6.39 3.16
CA SER A 115 0.62 -6.76 4.02
C SER A 115 -0.24 -7.89 3.42
N GLY A 116 -0.27 -8.02 2.10
CA GLY A 116 -1.08 -9.02 1.39
C GLY A 116 -2.58 -8.86 1.62
N SER A 117 -3.04 -7.69 2.06
CA SER A 117 -4.45 -7.45 2.34
C SER A 117 -5.28 -7.48 1.06
N PRO A 118 -6.35 -8.28 1.01
CA PRO A 118 -7.18 -8.40 -0.18
C PRO A 118 -8.01 -7.14 -0.49
N ILE A 119 -8.21 -6.26 0.49
CA ILE A 119 -8.92 -4.98 0.31
C ILE A 119 -8.01 -3.85 0.74
N GLN A 120 -7.75 -2.92 -0.18
CA GLN A 120 -6.86 -1.78 0.08
C GLN A 120 -7.57 -0.47 -0.28
N CYS A 121 -7.58 0.47 0.65
CA CYS A 121 -8.14 1.80 0.46
C CYS A 121 -7.01 2.83 0.59
N TRP A 122 -6.77 3.59 -0.48
CA TRP A 122 -5.71 4.58 -0.59
C TRP A 122 -6.29 5.97 -0.67
N ASP A 123 -5.94 6.82 0.28
CA ASP A 123 -6.42 8.18 0.33
C ASP A 123 -5.35 9.14 -0.16
N ASN A 124 -5.64 9.82 -1.28
CA ASN A 124 -4.81 10.87 -1.88
C ASN A 124 -3.30 10.54 -1.95
N SER A 125 -2.98 9.28 -2.16
CA SER A 125 -1.60 8.76 -2.07
C SER A 125 -0.68 9.23 -3.20
N THR A 126 -1.20 9.96 -4.18
CA THR A 126 -0.41 10.59 -5.25
C THR A 126 -0.01 12.04 -4.93
N ARG A 127 -0.46 12.60 -3.81
CA ARG A 127 -0.10 13.96 -3.42
C ARG A 127 1.41 14.11 -3.23
N GLY A 128 1.99 15.13 -3.84
CA GLY A 128 3.44 15.39 -3.77
C GLY A 128 4.29 14.51 -4.68
N LEU A 129 3.69 13.59 -5.43
CA LEU A 129 4.38 12.87 -6.49
C LEU A 129 4.31 13.66 -7.80
N ASP A 130 5.37 13.60 -8.58
CA ASP A 130 5.34 14.05 -9.97
C ASP A 130 4.47 13.12 -10.82
N SER A 131 4.11 13.55 -12.02
CA SER A 131 3.20 12.82 -12.90
C SER A 131 3.70 11.43 -13.29
N ALA A 132 5.02 11.24 -13.42
CA ALA A 132 5.63 9.96 -13.74
C ALA A 132 5.50 8.98 -12.57
N ASN A 133 5.84 9.41 -11.35
CA ASN A 133 5.71 8.58 -10.15
C ASN A 133 4.23 8.30 -9.81
N ALA A 134 3.31 9.24 -10.03
CA ALA A 134 1.88 9.01 -9.87
C ALA A 134 1.35 7.95 -10.86
N LEU A 135 1.83 7.96 -12.10
CA LEU A 135 1.49 6.95 -13.09
C LEU A 135 2.04 5.56 -12.71
N GLU A 136 3.29 5.49 -12.24
CA GLU A 136 3.90 4.24 -11.75
C GLU A 136 3.16 3.68 -10.54
N PHE A 137 2.70 4.53 -9.62
CA PHE A 137 1.82 4.14 -8.52
C PHE A 137 0.54 3.47 -9.05
N CYS A 138 -0.16 4.08 -9.98
CA CYS A 138 -1.38 3.51 -10.56
C CYS A 138 -1.12 2.19 -11.27
N LYS A 139 -0.01 2.07 -12.01
CA LYS A 139 0.40 0.81 -12.65
C LYS A 139 0.68 -0.29 -11.63
N THR A 140 1.38 0.02 -10.55
CA THR A 140 1.67 -0.92 -9.47
C THR A 140 0.40 -1.44 -8.84
N LEU A 141 -0.55 -0.56 -8.51
CA LEU A 141 -1.85 -0.97 -7.97
C LEU A 141 -2.63 -1.85 -8.96
N ASN A 142 -2.59 -1.53 -10.26
CA ASN A 142 -3.22 -2.37 -11.28
C ASN A 142 -2.58 -3.76 -11.37
N LEU A 143 -1.25 -3.85 -11.26
CA LEU A 143 -0.56 -5.14 -11.18
C LEU A 143 -1.00 -5.94 -9.95
N MET A 144 -1.11 -5.31 -8.79
CA MET A 144 -1.59 -5.95 -7.57
C MET A 144 -3.01 -6.52 -7.73
N THR A 145 -3.91 -5.78 -8.37
CA THR A 145 -5.28 -6.28 -8.62
C THR A 145 -5.29 -7.49 -9.55
N LYS A 146 -4.42 -7.51 -10.56
CA LYS A 146 -4.35 -8.59 -11.56
C LYS A 146 -3.69 -9.86 -11.03
N TYR A 147 -2.58 -9.72 -10.31
CA TYR A 147 -1.73 -10.85 -9.93
C TYR A 147 -1.94 -11.30 -8.48
N ALA A 148 -2.21 -10.39 -7.57
CA ALA A 148 -2.46 -10.73 -6.17
C ALA A 148 -3.96 -10.88 -5.83
N GLY A 149 -4.86 -10.63 -6.78
CA GLY A 149 -6.30 -10.72 -6.55
C GLY A 149 -6.85 -9.67 -5.57
N ALA A 150 -6.08 -8.61 -5.30
CA ALA A 150 -6.49 -7.56 -4.38
C ALA A 150 -7.57 -6.66 -5.01
N THR A 151 -8.49 -6.19 -4.19
CA THR A 151 -9.43 -5.12 -4.54
C THR A 151 -8.87 -3.81 -4.01
N VAL A 152 -8.60 -2.86 -4.91
CA VAL A 152 -7.98 -1.58 -4.56
C VAL A 152 -8.94 -0.43 -4.87
N ALA A 153 -9.23 0.38 -3.87
CA ALA A 153 -9.95 1.65 -4.01
C ALA A 153 -8.97 2.80 -3.77
N VAL A 154 -8.89 3.74 -4.72
CA VAL A 154 -7.98 4.89 -4.64
C VAL A 154 -8.76 6.18 -4.79
N ALA A 155 -8.59 7.10 -3.86
CA ALA A 155 -8.98 8.49 -4.02
C ALA A 155 -7.79 9.28 -4.54
N ILE A 156 -7.91 9.88 -5.71
CA ILE A 156 -6.87 10.70 -6.34
C ILE A 156 -7.43 12.10 -6.57
N TYR A 157 -6.75 13.09 -6.03
CA TYR A 157 -7.01 14.49 -6.30
C TYR A 157 -6.12 14.93 -7.47
N GLN A 158 -6.71 15.43 -8.54
CA GLN A 158 -6.00 15.85 -9.77
C GLN A 158 -5.27 14.69 -10.50
N ALA A 159 -5.99 13.63 -10.82
CA ALA A 159 -5.44 12.56 -11.66
C ALA A 159 -5.11 13.06 -13.08
N SER A 160 -3.92 12.71 -13.58
CA SER A 160 -3.60 12.88 -14.99
C SER A 160 -4.45 11.93 -15.85
N GLN A 161 -4.67 12.28 -17.13
CA GLN A 161 -5.40 11.40 -18.04
C GLN A 161 -4.76 10.02 -18.14
N SER A 162 -3.43 9.94 -18.19
CA SER A 162 -2.71 8.67 -18.23
C SER A 162 -2.90 7.80 -16.98
N ALA A 163 -2.97 8.41 -15.80
CA ALA A 163 -3.28 7.68 -14.55
C ALA A 163 -4.73 7.15 -14.55
N TYR A 164 -5.66 7.94 -15.11
CA TYR A 164 -7.04 7.53 -15.26
C TYR A 164 -7.20 6.34 -16.21
N ASP A 165 -6.51 6.36 -17.35
CA ASP A 165 -6.61 5.33 -18.39
C ASP A 165 -6.04 3.98 -17.92
N VAL A 166 -5.08 3.98 -16.99
CA VAL A 166 -4.52 2.78 -16.38
C VAL A 166 -5.47 2.12 -15.38
N SER A 167 -6.44 2.88 -14.84
CA SER A 167 -7.38 2.36 -13.84
C SER A 167 -8.42 1.46 -14.50
N ALA A 168 -8.55 0.21 -14.03
CA ALA A 168 -9.43 -0.80 -14.64
C ALA A 168 -10.93 -0.44 -14.55
N LYS A 169 -11.34 0.30 -13.50
CA LYS A 169 -12.68 0.87 -13.31
C LYS A 169 -12.54 2.17 -12.54
N SER A 170 -12.91 3.27 -13.15
CA SER A 170 -12.91 4.56 -12.47
C SER A 170 -14.34 5.04 -12.20
N ALA A 171 -14.58 5.52 -10.99
CA ALA A 171 -15.79 6.22 -10.62
C ALA A 171 -15.46 7.70 -10.41
N ARG A 172 -16.04 8.58 -11.21
CA ARG A 172 -15.94 10.03 -11.03
C ARG A 172 -16.90 10.47 -9.93
N ALA A 173 -16.40 10.85 -8.77
CA ALA A 173 -17.20 11.61 -7.81
C ALA A 173 -17.30 13.06 -8.31
N ARG A 174 -18.49 13.53 -8.67
CA ARG A 174 -18.74 14.97 -8.82
C ARG A 174 -18.92 15.52 -7.40
N LEU A 175 -17.98 16.33 -6.96
CA LEU A 175 -18.25 17.25 -5.87
C LEU A 175 -19.26 18.28 -6.39
N ALA A 176 -20.48 18.22 -5.90
CA ALA A 176 -21.41 19.34 -6.01
C ALA A 176 -20.87 20.43 -5.07
N CYS A 177 -20.48 21.57 -5.65
CA CYS A 177 -20.24 22.82 -4.90
C CYS A 177 -21.57 23.37 -4.40
#